data_58d7d0c5a1d8c6ed9e59cef7c3ed70b1
#
_entry.id   58d7d0c5a1d8c6ed9e59cef7c3ed70b1
#
_cell.length_a   1.000
_cell.length_b   1.000
_cell.length_c   1.000
_cell.angle_alpha   90.00
_cell.angle_beta   90.00
_cell.angle_gamma   90.00
#
_symmetry.space_group_name_H-M   'P 1'
#
loop_
_entity.id
_entity.type
_entity.pdbx_description
1 polymer ?
#
loop_
_entity_poly.entity_id
_entity_poly.type
_entity_poly.pdbx_seq_one_letter_code
_entity_poly.pdbx_strand_id
1 'polypeptide(L)'
;MRTAERLQADLALLARPRHAQWDPLGLLTVRHLLQERLGALGELQEHPFEEGAIRGVNLILRLPGHRSGLPPLLVGAHYDGPPHSPGADDNATGVAVLLELACRWSEVPPRRPIWLVAFDQEEEGLVGSRALASELRGHGQRLHLMVSLEMLGFTGPSQRYPVEAMGWLYGPRGDFLALVANGRSLPLLPGLAWHLGRHVTTKVVPVPLRGRPLPDTRRSDHSPFWDEGYNALMATDTAFLRNPNYHQPSDTVATLDLPFLTAVCEGLHAGLEAL
;
A
#
# COMPACT_ATOMS: atom_id res chain seq x y z
N MET A 1 -14.61 -7.48 -17.22
CA MET A 1 -13.12 -7.43 -17.43
C MET A 1 -12.47 -8.25 -16.34
N ARG A 2 -11.44 -9.04 -16.62
CA ARG A 2 -10.70 -9.82 -15.60
C ARG A 2 -9.83 -8.89 -14.75
N THR A 3 -9.49 -9.31 -13.53
CA THR A 3 -8.63 -8.53 -12.62
C THR A 3 -7.32 -8.08 -13.27
N ALA A 4 -6.61 -9.00 -13.92
CA ALA A 4 -5.36 -8.69 -14.62
C ALA A 4 -5.52 -7.59 -15.69
N GLU A 5 -6.63 -7.61 -16.44
CA GLU A 5 -6.91 -6.60 -17.48
C GLU A 5 -7.15 -5.21 -16.86
N ARG A 6 -7.84 -5.13 -15.72
CA ARG A 6 -8.06 -3.87 -15.00
C ARG A 6 -6.77 -3.34 -14.41
N LEU A 7 -6.00 -4.18 -13.73
CA LEU A 7 -4.69 -3.79 -13.19
C LEU A 7 -3.75 -3.27 -14.29
N GLN A 8 -3.69 -3.96 -15.42
CA GLN A 8 -2.87 -3.53 -16.57
C GLN A 8 -3.32 -2.18 -17.14
N ALA A 9 -4.62 -1.97 -17.25
CA ALA A 9 -5.18 -0.70 -17.73
C ALA A 9 -4.89 0.45 -16.76
N ASP A 10 -5.02 0.21 -15.44
CA ASP A 10 -4.71 1.21 -14.44
C ASP A 10 -3.22 1.53 -14.38
N LEU A 11 -2.34 0.52 -14.45
CA LEU A 11 -0.90 0.72 -14.52
C LEU A 11 -0.48 1.58 -15.72
N ALA A 12 -1.09 1.41 -16.88
CA ALA A 12 -0.81 2.21 -18.07
C ALA A 12 -1.15 3.70 -17.88
N LEU A 13 -2.09 4.01 -16.99
CA LEU A 13 -2.47 5.39 -16.65
C LEU A 13 -1.67 5.96 -15.49
N LEU A 14 -1.28 5.13 -14.52
CA LEU A 14 -0.62 5.55 -13.28
C LEU A 14 0.90 5.64 -13.41
N ALA A 15 1.54 4.72 -14.16
CA ALA A 15 2.99 4.66 -14.28
C ALA A 15 3.55 5.77 -15.17
N ARG A 16 3.77 6.93 -14.54
CA ARG A 16 4.35 8.15 -15.13
C ARG A 16 5.09 8.94 -14.07
N PRO A 17 6.08 9.77 -14.45
CA PRO A 17 6.68 10.71 -13.52
C PRO A 17 5.61 11.54 -12.80
N ARG A 18 5.63 11.56 -11.46
CA ARG A 18 4.61 12.20 -10.62
C ARG A 18 5.13 12.66 -9.26
N HIS A 19 6.38 13.12 -9.25
CA HIS A 19 6.97 13.73 -8.07
C HIS A 19 6.49 15.16 -7.87
N ALA A 20 6.20 15.55 -6.63
CA ALA A 20 5.61 16.85 -6.31
C ALA A 20 6.41 18.05 -6.81
N GLN A 21 7.74 17.99 -6.71
CA GLN A 21 8.61 19.10 -7.11
C GLN A 21 9.11 18.97 -8.56
N TRP A 22 9.37 17.73 -9.03
CA TRP A 22 10.00 17.48 -10.33
C TRP A 22 9.00 17.25 -11.46
N ASP A 23 7.84 16.65 -11.13
CA ASP A 23 6.81 16.30 -12.11
C ASP A 23 5.40 16.65 -11.59
N PRO A 24 5.15 17.90 -11.17
CA PRO A 24 3.88 18.31 -10.55
C PRO A 24 2.66 18.12 -11.45
N LEU A 25 2.80 18.24 -12.76
CA LEU A 25 1.71 18.00 -13.70
C LEU A 25 1.33 16.51 -13.76
N GLY A 26 2.31 15.63 -13.67
CA GLY A 26 2.07 14.17 -13.56
C GLY A 26 1.34 13.83 -12.28
N LEU A 27 1.77 14.39 -11.15
CA LEU A 27 1.11 14.22 -9.86
C LEU A 27 -0.35 14.70 -9.89
N LEU A 28 -0.61 15.90 -10.43
CA LEU A 28 -1.96 16.44 -10.58
C LEU A 28 -2.82 15.57 -11.50
N THR A 29 -2.25 15.04 -12.57
CA THR A 29 -2.95 14.15 -13.50
C THR A 29 -3.40 12.86 -12.79
N VAL A 30 -2.50 12.24 -12.01
CA VAL A 30 -2.82 11.03 -11.25
C VAL A 30 -3.83 11.34 -10.15
N ARG A 31 -3.69 12.45 -9.42
CA ARG A 31 -4.67 12.87 -8.42
C ARG A 31 -6.06 13.02 -9.03
N HIS A 32 -6.18 13.69 -10.18
CA HIS A 32 -7.45 13.87 -10.85
C HIS A 32 -8.07 12.54 -11.30
N LEU A 33 -7.27 11.65 -11.86
CA LEU A 33 -7.70 10.28 -12.19
C LEU A 33 -8.26 9.54 -10.96
N LEU A 34 -7.58 9.65 -9.81
CA LEU A 34 -8.03 9.02 -8.58
C LEU A 34 -9.31 9.65 -8.03
N GLN A 35 -9.44 10.99 -8.12
CA GLN A 35 -10.68 11.69 -7.75
C GLN A 35 -11.87 11.21 -8.58
N GLU A 36 -11.72 11.06 -9.90
CA GLU A 36 -12.75 10.52 -10.77
C GLU A 36 -13.08 9.07 -10.45
N ARG A 37 -12.06 8.21 -10.35
CA ARG A 37 -12.24 6.76 -10.18
C ARG A 37 -12.81 6.40 -8.80
N LEU A 38 -12.25 6.96 -7.72
CA LEU A 38 -12.75 6.72 -6.36
C LEU A 38 -14.07 7.44 -6.10
N GLY A 39 -14.24 8.66 -6.63
CA GLY A 39 -15.48 9.42 -6.51
C GLY A 39 -16.69 8.79 -7.21
N ALA A 40 -16.46 7.98 -8.26
CA ALA A 40 -17.50 7.20 -8.90
C ALA A 40 -18.01 6.03 -8.03
N LEU A 41 -17.26 5.62 -7.01
CA LEU A 41 -17.58 4.47 -6.14
C LEU A 41 -18.26 4.90 -4.82
N GLY A 42 -18.20 6.18 -4.45
CA GLY A 42 -18.79 6.69 -3.23
C GLY A 42 -18.36 8.11 -2.90
N GLU A 43 -18.71 8.57 -1.70
CA GLU A 43 -18.31 9.89 -1.22
C GLU A 43 -16.79 9.91 -0.98
N LEU A 44 -16.08 10.68 -1.81
CA LEU A 44 -14.64 10.89 -1.70
C LEU A 44 -14.37 12.13 -0.85
N GLN A 45 -13.62 11.96 0.22
CA GLN A 45 -13.13 13.05 1.06
C GLN A 45 -11.70 13.42 0.66
N GLU A 46 -11.47 14.70 0.43
CA GLU A 46 -10.12 15.25 0.37
C GLU A 46 -9.63 15.58 1.78
N HIS A 47 -8.40 15.20 2.08
CA HIS A 47 -7.72 15.49 3.34
C HIS A 47 -6.45 16.30 3.03
N PRO A 48 -6.58 17.65 2.94
CA PRO A 48 -5.43 18.53 2.72
C PRO A 48 -4.55 18.56 3.97
N PHE A 49 -3.24 18.65 3.75
CA PHE A 49 -2.26 18.78 4.83
C PHE A 49 -1.11 19.70 4.43
N GLU A 50 -0.44 20.22 5.46
CA GLU A 50 0.75 21.08 5.32
C GLU A 50 1.74 20.75 6.44
N GLU A 51 3.01 20.53 6.08
CA GLU A 51 4.12 20.36 7.01
C GLU A 51 5.34 21.15 6.50
N GLY A 52 5.64 22.28 7.13
CA GLY A 52 6.68 23.20 6.65
C GLY A 52 6.34 23.78 5.27
N ALA A 53 7.15 23.50 4.26
CA ALA A 53 6.92 23.92 2.87
C ALA A 53 6.16 22.87 2.03
N ILE A 54 5.94 21.67 2.58
CA ILE A 54 5.31 20.57 1.87
C ILE A 54 3.79 20.67 2.03
N ARG A 55 3.08 20.63 0.91
CA ARG A 55 1.61 20.62 0.86
C ARG A 55 1.15 19.48 0.00
N GLY A 56 0.08 18.81 0.43
CA GLY A 56 -0.50 17.71 -0.32
C GLY A 56 -1.95 17.46 0.04
N VAL A 57 -2.54 16.45 -0.60
CA VAL A 57 -3.94 16.06 -0.39
C VAL A 57 -4.05 14.54 -0.41
N ASN A 58 -4.35 13.92 0.72
CA ASN A 58 -4.76 12.52 0.72
C ASN A 58 -6.21 12.42 0.21
N LEU A 59 -6.52 11.34 -0.51
CA LEU A 59 -7.87 11.04 -0.99
C LEU A 59 -8.41 9.86 -0.20
N ILE A 60 -9.57 10.01 0.43
CA ILE A 60 -10.16 9.02 1.34
C ILE A 60 -11.54 8.62 0.85
N LEU A 61 -11.68 7.37 0.39
CA LEU A 61 -12.97 6.75 0.11
C LEU A 61 -13.38 5.89 1.30
N ARG A 62 -14.56 6.16 1.88
CA ARG A 62 -15.10 5.38 2.99
C ARG A 62 -16.25 4.51 2.50
N LEU A 63 -16.05 3.20 2.47
CA LEU A 63 -17.10 2.24 2.13
C LEU A 63 -17.71 1.65 3.40
N PRO A 64 -19.05 1.59 3.47
CA PRO A 64 -19.73 0.98 4.61
C PRO A 64 -19.50 -0.54 4.62
N GLY A 65 -19.52 -1.13 5.79
CA GLY A 65 -19.58 -2.58 5.97
C GLY A 65 -20.95 -3.03 6.46
N HIS A 66 -21.21 -4.32 6.35
CA HIS A 66 -22.47 -4.89 6.90
C HIS A 66 -22.60 -4.70 8.41
N ARG A 67 -21.49 -4.50 9.14
CA ARG A 67 -21.44 -4.22 10.57
C ARG A 67 -20.75 -2.88 10.81
N SER A 68 -21.50 -1.81 10.67
CA SER A 68 -21.03 -0.42 10.79
C SER A 68 -20.40 -0.07 12.15
N GLY A 69 -20.78 -0.77 13.23
CA GLY A 69 -20.22 -0.56 14.57
C GLY A 69 -18.82 -1.17 14.80
N LEU A 70 -18.29 -1.95 13.85
CA LEU A 70 -16.93 -2.47 13.94
C LEU A 70 -15.89 -1.39 13.57
N PRO A 71 -14.70 -1.38 14.22
CA PRO A 71 -13.62 -0.51 13.78
C PRO A 71 -13.24 -0.80 12.33
N PRO A 72 -13.05 0.24 11.48
CA PRO A 72 -12.75 0.04 10.07
C PRO A 72 -11.36 -0.57 9.85
N LEU A 73 -11.20 -1.22 8.67
CA LEU A 73 -9.91 -1.44 8.06
C LEU A 73 -9.53 -0.17 7.28
N LEU A 74 -8.27 0.23 7.34
CA LEU A 74 -7.71 1.24 6.45
C LEU A 74 -6.72 0.57 5.51
N VAL A 75 -6.92 0.68 4.22
CA VAL A 75 -6.01 0.20 3.19
C VAL A 75 -5.52 1.41 2.41
N GLY A 76 -4.21 1.58 2.31
CA GLY A 76 -3.64 2.76 1.68
C GLY A 76 -2.48 2.44 0.75
N ALA A 77 -2.27 3.32 -0.23
CA ALA A 77 -1.11 3.35 -1.12
C ALA A 77 -0.77 4.79 -1.43
N HIS A 78 0.51 5.14 -1.54
CA HIS A 78 0.87 6.48 -1.98
C HIS A 78 0.75 6.62 -3.50
N TYR A 79 0.35 7.81 -3.94
CA TYR A 79 0.13 8.08 -5.36
C TYR A 79 1.13 9.08 -5.96
N ASP A 80 1.94 9.74 -5.15
CA ASP A 80 3.15 10.42 -5.60
C ASP A 80 4.21 9.39 -6.03
N GLY A 81 5.32 9.81 -6.53
CA GLY A 81 6.37 8.88 -7.00
C GLY A 81 7.75 9.50 -6.89
N PRO A 82 8.81 8.69 -6.98
CA PRO A 82 10.18 9.14 -6.83
C PRO A 82 10.62 10.07 -7.98
N PRO A 83 11.61 10.94 -7.74
CA PRO A 83 12.11 11.86 -8.77
C PRO A 83 12.57 11.13 -10.02
N HIS A 84 12.17 11.63 -11.20
CA HIS A 84 12.64 11.16 -12.50
C HIS A 84 12.35 9.67 -12.82
N SER A 85 11.43 9.05 -12.07
CA SER A 85 10.99 7.67 -12.29
C SER A 85 9.53 7.64 -12.76
N PRO A 86 9.16 6.73 -13.66
CA PRO A 86 7.75 6.44 -13.91
C PRO A 86 7.05 5.80 -12.72
N GLY A 87 7.80 5.18 -11.79
CA GLY A 87 7.28 4.60 -10.57
C GLY A 87 6.19 3.56 -10.82
N ALA A 88 6.46 2.61 -11.73
CA ALA A 88 5.49 1.59 -12.07
C ALA A 88 5.27 0.62 -10.90
N ASP A 89 6.35 0.14 -10.30
CA ASP A 89 6.28 -0.63 -9.08
C ASP A 89 6.11 0.30 -7.88
N ASP A 90 6.84 1.40 -7.84
CA ASP A 90 6.87 2.41 -6.79
C ASP A 90 6.05 3.67 -7.15
N ASN A 91 4.78 3.81 -6.83
CA ASN A 91 3.93 2.79 -6.24
C ASN A 91 2.61 2.68 -7.05
N ALA A 92 2.74 2.72 -8.42
CA ALA A 92 1.54 2.54 -9.25
C ALA A 92 0.91 1.15 -9.06
N THR A 93 1.70 0.12 -8.70
CA THR A 93 1.16 -1.22 -8.36
C THR A 93 0.26 -1.18 -7.13
N GLY A 94 0.68 -0.51 -6.05
CA GLY A 94 -0.12 -0.33 -4.85
C GLY A 94 -1.40 0.42 -5.12
N VAL A 95 -1.33 1.51 -5.92
CA VAL A 95 -2.51 2.31 -6.30
C VAL A 95 -3.47 1.52 -7.20
N ALA A 96 -2.96 0.74 -8.16
CA ALA A 96 -3.81 -0.09 -9.03
C ALA A 96 -4.55 -1.16 -8.21
N VAL A 97 -3.88 -1.80 -7.24
CA VAL A 97 -4.51 -2.74 -6.32
C VAL A 97 -5.55 -2.03 -5.44
N LEU A 98 -5.26 -0.83 -4.93
CA LEU A 98 -6.20 -0.03 -4.15
C LEU A 98 -7.49 0.25 -4.93
N LEU A 99 -7.39 0.65 -6.21
CA LEU A 99 -8.53 0.88 -7.10
C LEU A 99 -9.34 -0.38 -7.36
N GLU A 100 -8.68 -1.51 -7.59
CA GLU A 100 -9.36 -2.79 -7.80
C GLU A 100 -10.12 -3.24 -6.55
N LEU A 101 -9.50 -3.11 -5.37
CA LEU A 101 -10.15 -3.41 -4.09
C LEU A 101 -11.34 -2.46 -3.82
N ALA A 102 -11.20 -1.17 -4.14
CA ALA A 102 -12.27 -0.20 -4.02
C ALA A 102 -13.49 -0.58 -4.88
N CYS A 103 -13.24 -0.96 -6.14
CA CYS A 103 -14.29 -1.40 -7.04
C CYS A 103 -15.03 -2.64 -6.49
N ARG A 104 -14.31 -3.66 -6.04
CA ARG A 104 -14.91 -4.90 -5.51
C ARG A 104 -15.75 -4.65 -4.27
N TRP A 105 -15.23 -3.86 -3.32
CA TRP A 105 -15.95 -3.60 -2.07
C TRP A 105 -17.07 -2.58 -2.21
N SER A 106 -17.10 -1.79 -3.27
CA SER A 106 -18.27 -0.98 -3.62
C SER A 106 -19.41 -1.82 -4.19
N GLU A 107 -19.10 -2.89 -4.94
CA GLU A 107 -20.09 -3.82 -5.48
C GLU A 107 -20.62 -4.80 -4.41
N VAL A 108 -19.70 -5.34 -3.59
CA VAL A 108 -20.03 -6.30 -2.51
C VAL A 108 -19.45 -5.76 -1.19
N PRO A 109 -20.29 -5.09 -0.37
CA PRO A 109 -19.82 -4.53 0.90
C PRO A 109 -19.21 -5.59 1.82
N PRO A 110 -18.03 -5.33 2.41
CA PRO A 110 -17.37 -6.27 3.31
C PRO A 110 -18.05 -6.31 4.70
N ARG A 111 -17.59 -7.21 5.57
CA ARG A 111 -18.14 -7.34 6.93
C ARG A 111 -18.02 -6.05 7.74
N ARG A 112 -16.85 -5.39 7.72
CA ARG A 112 -16.56 -4.14 8.44
C ARG A 112 -16.38 -2.96 7.48
N PRO A 113 -16.55 -1.72 7.94
CA PRO A 113 -16.23 -0.56 7.11
C PRO A 113 -14.77 -0.62 6.63
N ILE A 114 -14.54 -0.20 5.39
CA ILE A 114 -13.20 -0.09 4.81
C ILE A 114 -12.98 1.36 4.37
N TRP A 115 -11.83 1.89 4.74
CA TRP A 115 -11.33 3.17 4.27
C TRP A 115 -10.18 2.93 3.31
N LEU A 116 -10.34 3.38 2.07
CA LEU A 116 -9.31 3.32 1.05
C LEU A 116 -8.68 4.70 0.95
N VAL A 117 -7.37 4.76 1.10
CA VAL A 117 -6.63 6.03 1.17
C VAL A 117 -5.54 6.05 0.11
N ALA A 118 -5.62 7.01 -0.81
CA ALA A 118 -4.48 7.35 -1.65
C ALA A 118 -3.69 8.45 -0.92
N PHE A 119 -2.48 8.11 -0.44
CA PHE A 119 -1.60 9.03 0.27
C PHE A 119 -0.80 9.90 -0.69
N ASP A 120 -0.56 11.15 -0.32
CA ASP A 120 0.30 12.10 -1.03
C ASP A 120 1.58 12.34 -0.24
N GLN A 121 2.68 12.69 -0.92
CA GLN A 121 3.94 13.09 -0.32
C GLN A 121 4.57 12.00 0.58
N GLU A 122 4.48 10.75 0.17
CA GLU A 122 5.20 9.66 0.81
C GLU A 122 6.70 9.83 0.60
N GLU A 123 7.10 10.14 -0.63
CA GLU A 123 8.48 10.32 -1.08
C GLU A 123 9.18 11.53 -0.44
N GLU A 124 8.41 12.48 0.06
CA GLU A 124 8.89 13.62 0.84
C GLU A 124 8.95 13.32 2.36
N GLY A 125 8.91 12.04 2.72
CA GLY A 125 9.09 11.55 4.09
C GLY A 125 7.80 11.22 4.83
N LEU A 126 6.85 10.57 4.16
CA LEU A 126 5.60 10.05 4.75
C LEU A 126 4.68 11.16 5.28
N VAL A 127 4.70 12.34 4.66
CA VAL A 127 4.02 13.52 5.23
C VAL A 127 2.51 13.32 5.25
N GLY A 128 1.92 12.82 4.17
CA GLY A 128 0.49 12.60 4.08
C GLY A 128 -0.04 11.56 5.05
N SER A 129 0.63 10.42 5.17
CA SER A 129 0.24 9.37 6.12
C SER A 129 0.46 9.78 7.58
N ARG A 130 1.51 10.57 7.86
CA ARG A 130 1.74 11.14 9.19
C ARG A 130 0.62 12.11 9.59
N ALA A 131 0.24 13.01 8.69
CA ALA A 131 -0.84 13.95 8.93
C ALA A 131 -2.16 13.22 9.25
N LEU A 132 -2.53 12.23 8.43
CA LEU A 132 -3.75 11.46 8.67
C LEU A 132 -3.69 10.63 9.95
N ALA A 133 -2.58 9.93 10.22
CA ALA A 133 -2.44 9.11 11.42
C ALA A 133 -2.58 9.95 12.70
N SER A 134 -1.95 11.13 12.73
CA SER A 134 -2.02 12.07 13.86
C SER A 134 -3.44 12.63 14.04
N GLU A 135 -4.11 13.04 12.96
CA GLU A 135 -5.50 13.52 13.01
C GLU A 135 -6.45 12.44 13.56
N LEU A 136 -6.38 11.23 13.01
CA LEU A 136 -7.20 10.12 13.47
C LEU A 136 -6.96 9.80 14.94
N ARG A 137 -5.70 9.89 15.39
CA ARG A 137 -5.34 9.70 16.80
C ARG A 137 -5.92 10.80 17.68
N GLY A 138 -5.81 12.06 17.25
CA GLY A 138 -6.34 13.23 17.94
C GLY A 138 -7.86 13.16 18.12
N HIS A 139 -8.59 12.61 17.16
CA HIS A 139 -10.03 12.39 17.22
C HIS A 139 -10.43 11.09 17.96
N GLY A 140 -9.47 10.32 18.47
CA GLY A 140 -9.75 9.04 19.13
C GLY A 140 -10.30 7.97 18.19
N GLN A 141 -10.12 8.12 16.89
CA GLN A 141 -10.59 7.15 15.90
C GLN A 141 -9.92 5.79 16.12
N ARG A 142 -10.70 4.74 16.18
CA ARG A 142 -10.20 3.35 16.28
C ARG A 142 -10.12 2.74 14.89
N LEU A 143 -9.01 2.09 14.61
CA LEU A 143 -8.83 1.23 13.42
C LEU A 143 -8.67 -0.23 13.87
N HIS A 144 -9.19 -1.16 13.10
CA HIS A 144 -8.92 -2.58 13.31
C HIS A 144 -7.50 -2.92 12.89
N LEU A 145 -7.15 -2.52 11.67
CA LEU A 145 -5.83 -2.67 11.05
C LEU A 145 -5.66 -1.59 9.99
N MET A 146 -4.47 -1.05 9.85
CA MET A 146 -4.02 -0.29 8.69
C MET A 146 -3.08 -1.16 7.85
N VAL A 147 -3.29 -1.18 6.55
CA VAL A 147 -2.45 -1.90 5.58
C VAL A 147 -1.92 -0.92 4.56
N SER A 148 -0.60 -0.75 4.52
CA SER A 148 0.07 -0.07 3.42
C SER A 148 0.36 -1.04 2.30
N LEU A 149 -0.03 -0.67 1.09
CA LEU A 149 0.28 -1.36 -0.15
C LEU A 149 1.52 -0.69 -0.75
N GLU A 150 2.65 -1.41 -0.75
CA GLU A 150 3.96 -0.83 -1.05
C GLU A 150 4.71 -1.71 -2.02
N MET A 151 4.85 -1.28 -3.28
CA MET A 151 5.52 -2.06 -4.32
C MET A 151 5.09 -3.53 -4.30
N LEU A 152 4.23 -3.92 -5.21
CA LEU A 152 3.55 -5.22 -5.20
C LEU A 152 3.78 -6.05 -6.47
N GLY A 153 4.57 -5.52 -7.41
CA GLY A 153 4.58 -6.02 -8.77
C GLY A 153 5.87 -6.67 -9.25
N PHE A 154 6.95 -6.68 -8.48
CA PHE A 154 8.23 -7.21 -8.95
C PHE A 154 8.58 -8.56 -8.33
N THR A 155 9.00 -9.50 -9.17
CA THR A 155 9.63 -10.76 -8.75
C THR A 155 11.04 -10.87 -9.31
N GLY A 156 11.91 -11.58 -8.58
CA GLY A 156 13.30 -11.75 -9.01
C GLY A 156 13.92 -13.07 -8.56
N PRO A 157 15.01 -13.50 -9.20
CA PRO A 157 15.68 -14.75 -8.84
C PRO A 157 16.39 -14.67 -7.50
N SER A 158 16.66 -13.46 -6.99
CA SER A 158 17.41 -13.23 -5.76
C SER A 158 16.67 -12.29 -4.82
N GLN A 159 16.87 -12.50 -3.52
CA GLN A 159 16.34 -11.67 -2.44
C GLN A 159 17.48 -11.29 -1.50
N ARG A 160 17.59 -9.99 -1.22
CA ARG A 160 18.46 -9.45 -0.16
C ARG A 160 17.66 -9.21 1.11
N TYR A 161 18.34 -9.18 2.24
CA TYR A 161 17.71 -8.96 3.55
C TYR A 161 18.52 -7.97 4.38
N PRO A 162 17.87 -7.15 5.23
CA PRO A 162 18.56 -6.23 6.13
C PRO A 162 19.50 -6.94 7.12
N VAL A 163 19.16 -8.19 7.46
CA VAL A 163 19.95 -9.06 8.36
C VAL A 163 20.16 -10.40 7.66
N GLU A 164 21.39 -10.85 7.57
CA GLU A 164 21.77 -12.07 6.85
C GLU A 164 21.00 -13.31 7.31
N ALA A 165 20.78 -13.45 8.63
CA ALA A 165 20.01 -14.56 9.20
C ALA A 165 18.57 -14.67 8.65
N MET A 166 17.99 -13.58 8.18
CA MET A 166 16.67 -13.62 7.52
C MET A 166 16.69 -14.42 6.22
N GLY A 167 17.83 -14.44 5.50
CA GLY A 167 18.01 -15.23 4.31
C GLY A 167 17.90 -16.75 4.57
N TRP A 168 18.37 -17.20 5.73
CA TRP A 168 18.22 -18.61 6.15
C TRP A 168 16.76 -18.98 6.46
N LEU A 169 15.99 -18.02 7.02
CA LEU A 169 14.59 -18.23 7.37
C LEU A 169 13.66 -18.11 6.17
N TYR A 170 13.88 -17.10 5.33
CA TYR A 170 12.96 -16.74 4.26
C TYR A 170 13.42 -17.21 2.87
N GLY A 171 14.66 -17.69 2.73
CA GLY A 171 15.21 -18.22 1.48
C GLY A 171 15.70 -17.15 0.51
N PRO A 172 16.40 -17.56 -0.56
CA PRO A 172 17.15 -16.66 -1.43
C PRO A 172 16.32 -16.05 -2.59
N ARG A 173 15.09 -16.52 -2.83
CA ARG A 173 14.28 -16.10 -3.99
C ARG A 173 13.36 -14.95 -3.65
N GLY A 174 13.24 -14.02 -4.59
CA GLY A 174 12.33 -12.88 -4.51
C GLY A 174 11.00 -13.12 -5.25
N ASP A 175 10.23 -14.13 -4.84
CA ASP A 175 8.97 -14.57 -5.47
C ASP A 175 7.82 -14.68 -4.44
N PHE A 176 7.79 -13.80 -3.47
CA PHE A 176 6.81 -13.79 -2.38
C PHE A 176 6.34 -12.37 -2.04
N LEU A 177 5.17 -12.29 -1.42
CA LEU A 177 4.68 -11.10 -0.73
C LEU A 177 5.12 -11.14 0.73
N ALA A 178 5.74 -10.06 1.22
CA ALA A 178 6.07 -9.88 2.62
C ALA A 178 4.97 -9.09 3.35
N LEU A 179 4.58 -9.55 4.53
CA LEU A 179 3.75 -8.82 5.49
C LEU A 179 4.64 -8.36 6.65
N VAL A 180 5.08 -7.10 6.59
CA VAL A 180 5.94 -6.50 7.62
C VAL A 180 5.06 -5.88 8.69
N ALA A 181 5.10 -6.42 9.91
CA ALA A 181 4.15 -6.05 10.95
C ALA A 181 4.77 -5.93 12.34
N ASN A 182 4.29 -4.96 13.12
CA ASN A 182 4.69 -4.82 14.52
C ASN A 182 3.97 -5.82 15.44
N GLY A 183 4.44 -5.96 16.68
CA GLY A 183 3.93 -6.92 17.66
C GLY A 183 2.42 -6.82 17.92
N ARG A 184 1.82 -5.63 17.81
CA ARG A 184 0.37 -5.43 18.02
C ARG A 184 -0.47 -6.04 16.92
N SER A 185 0.04 -6.11 15.70
CA SER A 185 -0.66 -6.67 14.54
C SER A 185 -0.53 -8.19 14.45
N LEU A 186 0.41 -8.81 15.18
CA LEU A 186 0.69 -10.25 15.10
C LEU A 186 -0.54 -11.16 15.28
N PRO A 187 -1.51 -10.87 16.17
CA PRO A 187 -2.69 -11.74 16.33
C PRO A 187 -3.58 -11.80 15.08
N LEU A 188 -3.50 -10.82 14.17
CA LEU A 188 -4.30 -10.76 12.95
C LEU A 188 -3.63 -11.48 11.77
N LEU A 189 -2.29 -11.69 11.85
CA LEU A 189 -1.51 -12.19 10.72
C LEU A 189 -1.78 -13.65 10.34
N PRO A 190 -2.02 -14.60 11.27
CA PRO A 190 -2.25 -15.99 10.87
C PRO A 190 -3.42 -16.16 9.90
N GLY A 191 -4.56 -15.53 10.19
CA GLY A 191 -5.72 -15.56 9.31
C GLY A 191 -5.44 -14.87 7.97
N LEU A 192 -4.88 -13.66 8.02
CA LEU A 192 -4.52 -12.88 6.83
C LEU A 192 -3.53 -13.67 5.94
N ALA A 193 -2.43 -14.16 6.51
CA ALA A 193 -1.41 -14.89 5.77
C ALA A 193 -1.93 -16.23 5.21
N TRP A 194 -2.85 -16.90 5.92
CA TRP A 194 -3.45 -18.14 5.43
C TRP A 194 -4.29 -17.89 4.17
N HIS A 195 -5.14 -16.83 4.16
CA HIS A 195 -5.95 -16.49 3.00
C HIS A 195 -5.08 -16.02 1.82
N LEU A 196 -4.12 -15.13 2.06
CA LEU A 196 -3.16 -14.68 1.05
C LEU A 196 -2.36 -15.85 0.47
N GLY A 197 -1.89 -16.76 1.34
CA GLY A 197 -1.05 -17.90 0.95
C GLY A 197 -1.73 -18.89 -0.01
N ARG A 198 -3.05 -18.78 -0.21
CA ARG A 198 -3.78 -19.57 -1.21
C ARG A 198 -3.65 -19.00 -2.63
N HIS A 199 -3.21 -17.75 -2.75
CA HIS A 199 -3.07 -17.04 -4.02
C HIS A 199 -1.60 -16.76 -4.36
N VAL A 200 -0.82 -16.35 -3.37
CA VAL A 200 0.58 -15.97 -3.54
C VAL A 200 1.41 -16.44 -2.36
N THR A 201 2.66 -16.87 -2.61
CA THR A 201 3.61 -17.17 -1.53
C THR A 201 3.71 -15.96 -0.61
N THR A 202 3.35 -16.14 0.67
CA THR A 202 3.30 -15.04 1.64
C THR A 202 4.26 -15.32 2.80
N LYS A 203 5.05 -14.33 3.18
CA LYS A 203 6.00 -14.40 4.30
C LYS A 203 5.67 -13.33 5.33
N VAL A 204 5.52 -13.73 6.58
CA VAL A 204 5.28 -12.80 7.69
C VAL A 204 6.61 -12.40 8.29
N VAL A 205 6.85 -11.09 8.35
CA VAL A 205 8.08 -10.47 8.89
C VAL A 205 7.71 -9.66 10.14
N PRO A 206 7.73 -10.29 11.33
CA PRO A 206 7.47 -9.57 12.56
C PRO A 206 8.65 -8.68 12.92
N VAL A 207 8.37 -7.42 13.25
CA VAL A 207 9.40 -6.45 13.63
C VAL A 207 9.20 -5.97 15.08
N PRO A 208 10.27 -5.96 15.89
CA PRO A 208 10.19 -5.48 17.25
C PRO A 208 10.18 -3.95 17.31
N LEU A 209 9.71 -3.39 18.43
CA LEU A 209 9.81 -1.98 18.79
C LEU A 209 9.37 -1.03 17.65
N ARG A 210 8.28 -1.37 16.94
CA ARG A 210 7.76 -0.60 15.81
C ARG A 210 8.78 -0.41 14.68
N GLY A 211 9.63 -1.40 14.44
CA GLY A 211 10.65 -1.38 13.37
C GLY A 211 11.87 -0.50 13.65
N ARG A 212 12.00 0.16 14.81
CA ARG A 212 13.12 1.06 15.10
C ARG A 212 14.51 0.43 14.96
N PRO A 213 14.73 -0.85 15.34
CA PRO A 213 16.03 -1.52 15.13
C PRO A 213 16.30 -1.89 13.67
N LEU A 214 15.29 -1.88 12.81
CA LEU A 214 15.36 -2.24 11.39
C LEU A 214 14.71 -1.12 10.56
N PRO A 215 15.41 0.01 10.35
CA PRO A 215 14.82 1.22 9.73
C PRO A 215 14.21 0.96 8.35
N ASP A 216 14.74 0.03 7.58
CA ASP A 216 14.17 -0.34 6.26
C ASP A 216 12.73 -0.87 6.35
N THR A 217 12.34 -1.40 7.50
CA THR A 217 10.96 -1.87 7.73
C THR A 217 9.97 -0.75 8.03
N ARG A 218 10.43 0.50 8.01
CA ARG A 218 9.63 1.70 8.30
C ARG A 218 9.45 2.62 7.10
N ARG A 219 9.91 2.20 5.93
CA ARG A 219 9.95 3.01 4.71
C ARG A 219 8.65 2.86 3.91
N SER A 220 7.51 3.14 4.55
CA SER A 220 6.19 3.27 3.91
C SER A 220 5.16 3.81 4.90
N ASP A 221 3.97 4.13 4.41
CA ASP A 221 2.85 4.79 5.07
C ASP A 221 2.32 4.11 6.35
N HIS A 222 2.62 2.84 6.59
CA HIS A 222 2.25 2.14 7.82
C HIS A 222 3.02 2.63 9.04
N SER A 223 4.23 3.17 8.86
CA SER A 223 5.11 3.50 9.98
C SER A 223 4.63 4.68 10.84
N PRO A 224 4.05 5.76 10.29
CA PRO A 224 3.40 6.80 11.10
C PRO A 224 2.24 6.26 11.94
N PHE A 225 1.48 5.28 11.41
CA PHE A 225 0.42 4.63 12.20
C PHE A 225 0.99 3.78 13.34
N TRP A 226 2.17 3.17 13.18
CA TRP A 226 2.86 2.53 14.30
C TRP A 226 3.22 3.54 15.40
N ASP A 227 3.69 4.73 15.00
CA ASP A 227 4.08 5.77 15.95
C ASP A 227 2.88 6.28 16.74
N GLU A 228 1.73 6.39 16.11
CA GLU A 228 0.45 6.74 16.75
C GLU A 228 -0.20 5.56 17.50
N GLY A 229 0.42 4.38 17.51
CA GLY A 229 0.00 3.23 18.31
C GLY A 229 -1.11 2.39 17.66
N TYR A 230 -1.36 2.54 16.37
CA TYR A 230 -2.28 1.69 15.63
C TYR A 230 -1.70 0.30 15.32
N ASN A 231 -2.57 -0.66 15.10
CA ASN A 231 -2.24 -1.90 14.41
C ASN A 231 -2.01 -1.54 12.94
N ALA A 232 -0.81 -1.76 12.43
CA ALA A 232 -0.52 -1.50 11.03
C ALA A 232 0.49 -2.51 10.49
N LEU A 233 0.45 -2.73 9.18
CA LEU A 233 1.42 -3.55 8.46
C LEU A 233 1.68 -2.97 7.06
N MET A 234 2.79 -3.35 6.47
CA MET A 234 3.12 -3.13 5.08
C MET A 234 3.04 -4.46 4.34
N ALA A 235 2.28 -4.51 3.26
CA ALA A 235 2.31 -5.58 2.26
C ALA A 235 3.24 -5.13 1.13
N THR A 236 4.32 -5.89 0.86
CA THR A 236 5.34 -5.45 -0.10
C THR A 236 6.01 -6.63 -0.79
N ASP A 237 6.50 -6.40 -1.99
CA ASP A 237 7.43 -7.29 -2.68
C ASP A 237 8.88 -7.14 -2.17
N THR A 238 9.10 -6.25 -1.19
CA THR A 238 10.36 -5.91 -0.55
C THR A 238 11.23 -4.84 -1.27
N ALA A 239 10.69 -4.16 -2.26
CA ALA A 239 11.26 -2.95 -2.86
C ALA A 239 12.76 -3.10 -3.23
N PHE A 240 13.61 -2.14 -2.84
CA PHE A 240 15.06 -2.11 -3.12
C PHE A 240 15.85 -3.35 -2.68
N LEU A 241 15.28 -4.18 -1.82
CA LEU A 241 15.91 -5.45 -1.42
C LEU A 241 15.79 -6.52 -2.52
N ARG A 242 14.95 -6.29 -3.53
CA ARG A 242 14.68 -7.21 -4.64
C ARG A 242 14.76 -6.52 -5.99
N ASN A 243 14.07 -5.38 -6.15
CA ASN A 243 13.89 -4.68 -7.42
C ASN A 243 15.07 -3.75 -7.74
N PRO A 244 15.87 -4.02 -8.79
CA PRO A 244 16.96 -3.15 -9.20
C PRO A 244 16.50 -1.83 -9.83
N ASN A 245 15.21 -1.73 -10.17
CA ASN A 245 14.61 -0.54 -10.78
C ASN A 245 14.12 0.48 -9.76
N TYR A 246 14.19 0.15 -8.46
CA TYR A 246 13.75 1.03 -7.38
C TYR A 246 14.33 2.43 -7.52
N HIS A 247 13.46 3.46 -7.58
CA HIS A 247 13.81 4.87 -7.78
C HIS A 247 14.61 5.15 -9.06
N GLN A 248 14.47 4.31 -10.10
CA GLN A 248 15.19 4.47 -11.36
C GLN A 248 14.21 4.80 -12.51
N PRO A 249 14.70 5.45 -13.59
CA PRO A 249 13.91 5.65 -14.82
C PRO A 249 13.48 4.33 -15.47
N SER A 250 14.10 3.22 -15.09
CA SER A 250 13.77 1.87 -15.58
C SER A 250 12.60 1.23 -14.83
N ASP A 251 12.06 1.85 -13.78
CA ASP A 251 10.84 1.36 -13.10
C ASP A 251 9.60 1.61 -13.97
N THR A 252 9.38 0.71 -14.91
CA THR A 252 8.33 0.78 -15.94
C THR A 252 7.39 -0.42 -15.87
N VAL A 253 6.21 -0.31 -16.47
CA VAL A 253 5.23 -1.42 -16.52
C VAL A 253 5.81 -2.70 -17.13
N ALA A 254 6.80 -2.59 -18.04
CA ALA A 254 7.44 -3.73 -18.67
C ALA A 254 8.31 -4.57 -17.70
N THR A 255 8.68 -4.03 -16.55
CA THR A 255 9.48 -4.75 -15.55
C THR A 255 8.63 -5.51 -14.53
N LEU A 256 7.32 -5.33 -14.56
CA LEU A 256 6.39 -5.93 -13.60
C LEU A 256 6.01 -7.37 -13.96
N ASP A 257 5.82 -8.19 -12.94
CA ASP A 257 5.21 -9.52 -13.01
C ASP A 257 3.71 -9.41 -12.80
N LEU A 258 2.96 -9.19 -13.87
CA LEU A 258 1.50 -9.02 -13.80
C LEU A 258 0.76 -10.25 -13.24
N PRO A 259 1.13 -11.50 -13.53
CA PRO A 259 0.61 -12.67 -12.84
C PRO A 259 0.79 -12.62 -11.32
N PHE A 260 1.98 -12.26 -10.84
CA PHE A 260 2.27 -12.09 -9.41
C PHE A 260 1.40 -10.98 -8.80
N LEU A 261 1.36 -9.80 -9.39
CA LEU A 261 0.54 -8.67 -8.93
C LEU A 261 -0.95 -9.05 -8.86
N THR A 262 -1.43 -9.80 -9.86
CA THR A 262 -2.82 -10.29 -9.88
C THR A 262 -3.09 -11.23 -8.72
N ALA A 263 -2.19 -12.18 -8.45
CA ALA A 263 -2.29 -13.10 -7.33
C ALA A 263 -2.22 -12.37 -5.98
N VAL A 264 -1.39 -11.33 -5.86
CA VAL A 264 -1.32 -10.45 -4.68
C VAL A 264 -2.66 -9.74 -4.46
N CYS A 265 -3.24 -9.15 -5.51
CA CYS A 265 -4.54 -8.46 -5.43
C CYS A 265 -5.66 -9.41 -4.98
N GLU A 266 -5.76 -10.60 -5.57
CA GLU A 266 -6.75 -11.63 -5.19
C GLU A 266 -6.55 -12.09 -3.73
N GLY A 267 -5.30 -12.29 -3.33
CA GLY A 267 -4.95 -12.69 -1.97
C GLY A 267 -5.28 -11.60 -0.94
N LEU A 268 -4.96 -10.33 -1.23
CA LEU A 268 -5.28 -9.19 -0.37
C LEU A 268 -6.79 -9.04 -0.20
N HIS A 269 -7.55 -9.12 -1.29
CA HIS A 269 -9.01 -9.10 -1.22
C HIS A 269 -9.54 -10.18 -0.28
N ALA A 270 -9.19 -11.47 -0.53
CA ALA A 270 -9.64 -12.60 0.27
C ALA A 270 -9.19 -12.51 1.75
N GLY A 271 -7.95 -12.07 1.98
CA GLY A 271 -7.39 -11.98 3.32
C GLY A 271 -7.98 -10.86 4.17
N LEU A 272 -8.23 -9.70 3.56
CA LEU A 272 -8.79 -8.54 4.26
C LEU A 272 -10.29 -8.71 4.54
N GLU A 273 -11.03 -9.39 3.67
CA GLU A 273 -12.44 -9.75 3.93
C GLU A 273 -12.61 -10.69 5.14
N ALA A 274 -11.62 -11.53 5.39
CA ALA A 274 -11.65 -12.49 6.49
C ALA A 274 -11.42 -11.85 7.88
N LEU A 275 -10.97 -10.58 7.94
CA LEU A 275 -10.76 -9.82 9.18
C LEU A 275 -12.04 -9.10 9.63
#